data_504eae4d49b7cd5cae8301566144c691
#
_entry.id   504eae4d49b7cd5cae8301566144c691
#
_cell.length_a   1.000
_cell.length_b   1.000
_cell.length_c   1.000
_cell.angle_alpha   90.00
_cell.angle_beta   90.00
_cell.angle_gamma   90.00
#
_symmetry.space_group_name_H-M   'P 1'
#
loop_
_entity.id
_entity.type
_entity.pdbx_description
1 polymer ?
#
loop_
_entity_poly.entity_id
_entity_poly.type
_entity_poly.pdbx_seq_one_letter_code
_entity_poly.pdbx_strand_id
1 'polypeptide(L)'
;MKRKYMMLSMLISWPKQSGDDIGTYLALLIEDLKLLWENGVECYDAYREEVFNFRSVLLWTINDFPAYSNFSGCCVKGYKACPICGDNTNSIRLRHGKKIEYLGHRRFLARDHPYRRQKKSFNGKKKKLGTIPEPLFGEDVYLKLKNLKFSKEKKIHKNRLMNRSENICWNRLSSFFELSYWKDLHVRHCTLLDIPGKSKDGLNARRDLVDLKLRSELSLLVEEKRCVLKTLSRIKVLEGYSSNIRNLVSVTDLKLNSLKSHDCPVLIQQLFPIAIRSVLPKHVRYAITRLCIFFNSVCNKVLDVQQLDKLEEDIVVTLYLFEKYFPHSFFTTMIHLTVHIVREVKLCSLIYL
;
A
#
# COMPACT_ATOMS: atom_id res chain seq x y z
N MET A 1 -1.03 9.73 -18.22
CA MET A 1 -2.03 9.38 -19.25
C MET A 1 -2.50 10.64 -19.95
N LYS A 2 -2.57 10.65 -21.28
CA LYS A 2 -3.17 11.78 -22.00
C LYS A 2 -4.70 11.68 -21.88
N ARG A 3 -5.38 12.79 -21.59
CA ARG A 3 -6.85 12.82 -21.38
C ARG A 3 -7.68 12.15 -22.49
N LYS A 4 -7.20 12.19 -23.74
CA LYS A 4 -7.87 11.60 -24.90
C LYS A 4 -8.03 10.07 -24.87
N TYR A 5 -7.31 9.38 -23.96
CA TYR A 5 -7.39 7.93 -23.78
C TYR A 5 -8.15 7.52 -22.52
N MET A 6 -8.85 8.45 -21.89
CA MET A 6 -9.69 8.16 -20.74
C MET A 6 -11.16 8.14 -21.16
N MET A 7 -11.85 7.07 -20.77
CA MET A 7 -13.29 6.91 -20.98
C MET A 7 -13.97 6.75 -19.62
N LEU A 8 -15.06 7.47 -19.41
CA LEU A 8 -15.91 7.30 -18.23
C LEU A 8 -16.90 6.16 -18.53
N SER A 9 -16.72 5.01 -17.87
CA SER A 9 -17.62 3.86 -18.03
C SER A 9 -18.79 3.87 -17.05
N MET A 10 -18.57 4.42 -15.84
CA MET A 10 -19.58 4.40 -14.79
C MET A 10 -19.42 5.57 -13.82
N LEU A 11 -20.53 6.11 -13.37
CA LEU A 11 -20.60 7.08 -12.29
C LEU A 11 -21.64 6.61 -11.26
N ILE A 12 -21.20 6.33 -10.04
CA ILE A 12 -22.08 5.93 -8.94
C ILE A 12 -22.44 7.18 -8.14
N SER A 13 -23.74 7.47 -8.04
CA SER A 13 -24.22 8.68 -7.39
C SER A 13 -24.09 8.63 -5.87
N TRP A 14 -23.74 9.79 -5.30
CA TRP A 14 -23.69 10.09 -3.87
C TRP A 14 -25.10 10.01 -3.20
N PRO A 15 -25.23 9.78 -1.86
CA PRO A 15 -24.25 10.14 -0.83
C PRO A 15 -23.54 8.97 -0.14
N LYS A 16 -23.79 7.73 -0.48
CA LYS A 16 -23.17 6.59 0.22
C LYS A 16 -22.21 5.84 -0.70
N GLN A 17 -21.03 5.51 -0.15
CA GLN A 17 -20.12 4.59 -0.83
C GLN A 17 -20.80 3.24 -1.04
N SER A 18 -20.61 2.67 -2.24
CA SER A 18 -21.16 1.34 -2.59
C SER A 18 -20.66 0.24 -1.65
N GLY A 19 -19.47 0.41 -1.05
CA GLY A 19 -18.90 -0.56 -0.13
C GLY A 19 -18.88 -1.98 -0.71
N ASP A 20 -19.49 -2.92 0.02
CA ASP A 20 -19.57 -4.32 -0.40
C ASP A 20 -20.50 -4.55 -1.61
N ASP A 21 -21.40 -3.60 -1.91
CA ASP A 21 -22.37 -3.71 -3.00
C ASP A 21 -21.75 -3.30 -4.35
N ILE A 22 -20.47 -2.94 -4.39
CA ILE A 22 -19.76 -2.55 -5.64
C ILE A 22 -19.87 -3.62 -6.73
N GLY A 23 -19.93 -4.91 -6.35
CA GLY A 23 -20.10 -6.00 -7.29
C GLY A 23 -21.37 -5.89 -8.14
N THR A 24 -22.46 -5.37 -7.57
CA THR A 24 -23.73 -5.14 -8.30
C THR A 24 -23.55 -4.09 -9.39
N TYR A 25 -22.83 -3.01 -9.08
CA TYR A 25 -22.53 -1.96 -10.06
C TYR A 25 -21.56 -2.42 -11.13
N LEU A 26 -20.59 -3.26 -10.76
CA LEU A 26 -19.61 -3.80 -11.69
C LEU A 26 -20.17 -4.86 -12.63
N ALA A 27 -21.30 -5.48 -12.31
CA ALA A 27 -21.87 -6.56 -13.13
C ALA A 27 -22.02 -6.14 -14.59
N LEU A 28 -22.60 -4.96 -14.85
CA LEU A 28 -22.75 -4.43 -16.20
C LEU A 28 -21.39 -4.25 -16.92
N LEU A 29 -20.43 -3.65 -16.25
CA LEU A 29 -19.09 -3.48 -16.81
C LEU A 29 -18.42 -4.82 -17.12
N ILE A 30 -18.62 -5.82 -16.26
CA ILE A 30 -18.08 -7.16 -16.45
C ILE A 30 -18.72 -7.87 -17.63
N GLU A 31 -20.04 -7.70 -17.84
CA GLU A 31 -20.76 -8.20 -19.01
C GLU A 31 -20.20 -7.59 -20.30
N ASP A 32 -20.02 -6.27 -20.34
CA ASP A 32 -19.41 -5.58 -21.48
C ASP A 32 -17.98 -6.07 -21.75
N LEU A 33 -17.17 -6.25 -20.69
CA LEU A 33 -15.80 -6.76 -20.82
C LEU A 33 -15.76 -8.23 -21.31
N LYS A 34 -16.73 -9.06 -20.92
CA LYS A 34 -16.88 -10.42 -21.46
C LYS A 34 -17.18 -10.39 -22.95
N LEU A 35 -18.16 -9.58 -23.36
CA LEU A 35 -18.50 -9.42 -24.78
C LEU A 35 -17.32 -8.93 -25.61
N LEU A 36 -16.59 -7.94 -25.12
CA LEU A 36 -15.37 -7.42 -25.78
C LEU A 36 -14.25 -8.47 -25.87
N TRP A 37 -14.13 -9.36 -24.90
CA TRP A 37 -13.12 -10.42 -24.93
C TRP A 37 -13.54 -11.58 -25.84
N GLU A 38 -14.75 -12.09 -25.67
CA GLU A 38 -15.22 -13.32 -26.31
C GLU A 38 -15.63 -13.09 -27.77
N ASN A 39 -16.44 -12.07 -28.00
CA ASN A 39 -17.02 -11.79 -29.31
C ASN A 39 -16.33 -10.63 -30.03
N GLY A 40 -15.92 -9.62 -29.28
CA GLY A 40 -15.50 -8.33 -29.81
C GLY A 40 -16.68 -7.49 -30.30
N VAL A 41 -16.37 -6.32 -30.83
CA VAL A 41 -17.32 -5.37 -31.39
C VAL A 41 -16.84 -4.94 -32.76
N GLU A 42 -17.73 -5.01 -33.75
CA GLU A 42 -17.43 -4.55 -35.10
C GLU A 42 -17.26 -3.02 -35.09
N CYS A 43 -16.10 -2.55 -35.55
CA CYS A 43 -15.73 -1.14 -35.58
C CYS A 43 -15.26 -0.76 -36.99
N TYR A 44 -15.55 0.47 -37.41
CA TYR A 44 -15.05 1.01 -38.65
C TYR A 44 -13.83 1.92 -38.40
N ASP A 45 -12.69 1.58 -39.00
CA ASP A 45 -11.51 2.45 -39.01
C ASP A 45 -11.63 3.45 -40.14
N ALA A 46 -11.96 4.70 -39.83
CA ALA A 46 -12.14 5.77 -40.81
C ALA A 46 -10.84 6.18 -41.53
N TYR A 47 -9.66 5.83 -40.99
CA TYR A 47 -8.38 6.12 -41.63
C TYR A 47 -7.97 5.06 -42.67
N ARG A 48 -8.25 3.78 -42.36
CA ARG A 48 -7.98 2.64 -43.26
C ARG A 48 -9.16 2.29 -44.15
N GLU A 49 -10.33 2.90 -43.86
CA GLU A 49 -11.60 2.62 -44.56
C GLU A 49 -12.00 1.14 -44.52
N GLU A 50 -11.67 0.48 -43.39
CA GLU A 50 -11.94 -0.95 -43.21
C GLU A 50 -12.76 -1.22 -41.94
N VAL A 51 -13.53 -2.30 -41.96
CA VAL A 51 -14.26 -2.81 -40.79
C VAL A 51 -13.40 -3.87 -40.13
N PHE A 52 -13.21 -3.74 -38.82
CA PHE A 52 -12.47 -4.72 -38.03
C PHE A 52 -13.21 -5.08 -36.74
N ASN A 53 -12.92 -6.26 -36.20
CA ASN A 53 -13.48 -6.68 -34.93
C ASN A 53 -12.58 -6.23 -33.77
N PHE A 54 -13.06 -5.23 -33.01
CA PHE A 54 -12.36 -4.70 -31.84
C PHE A 54 -12.54 -5.61 -30.65
N ARG A 55 -11.45 -6.15 -30.11
CA ARG A 55 -11.43 -6.92 -28.86
C ARG A 55 -10.61 -6.20 -27.81
N SER A 56 -11.01 -6.34 -26.54
CA SER A 56 -10.34 -5.69 -25.43
C SER A 56 -10.25 -6.62 -24.22
N VAL A 57 -9.23 -6.40 -23.41
CA VAL A 57 -8.98 -7.15 -22.18
C VAL A 57 -8.63 -6.19 -21.05
N LEU A 58 -9.20 -6.44 -19.87
CA LEU A 58 -8.82 -5.74 -18.65
C LEU A 58 -7.54 -6.38 -18.11
N LEU A 59 -6.44 -5.65 -18.13
CA LEU A 59 -5.15 -6.15 -17.66
C LEU A 59 -4.95 -5.97 -16.15
N TRP A 60 -5.36 -4.84 -15.58
CA TRP A 60 -5.28 -4.53 -14.15
C TRP A 60 -6.24 -3.40 -13.77
N THR A 61 -6.46 -3.26 -12.47
CA THR A 61 -7.18 -2.13 -11.89
C THR A 61 -6.26 -1.30 -10.99
N ILE A 62 -6.46 0.01 -10.96
CA ILE A 62 -5.74 0.93 -10.07
C ILE A 62 -6.75 1.50 -9.08
N ASN A 63 -6.52 1.26 -7.80
CA ASN A 63 -7.45 1.62 -6.73
C ASN A 63 -6.72 2.30 -5.58
N ASP A 64 -7.40 3.13 -4.81
CA ASP A 64 -6.95 3.43 -3.46
C ASP A 64 -7.12 2.19 -2.56
N PHE A 65 -6.44 2.18 -1.41
CA PHE A 65 -6.44 0.98 -0.56
C PHE A 65 -7.82 0.61 0.01
N PRO A 66 -8.72 1.54 0.37
CA PRO A 66 -10.11 1.23 0.70
C PRO A 66 -10.90 0.62 -0.46
N ALA A 67 -10.81 1.20 -1.66
CA ALA A 67 -11.48 0.68 -2.83
C ALA A 67 -10.91 -0.70 -3.24
N TYR A 68 -9.62 -0.92 -3.08
CA TYR A 68 -9.00 -2.23 -3.28
C TYR A 68 -9.74 -3.36 -2.55
N SER A 69 -10.12 -3.14 -1.28
CA SER A 69 -10.93 -4.11 -0.52
C SER A 69 -12.25 -4.41 -1.22
N ASN A 70 -12.91 -3.36 -1.71
CA ASN A 70 -14.21 -3.48 -2.35
C ASN A 70 -14.14 -4.22 -3.69
N PHE A 71 -13.06 -4.09 -4.43
CA PHE A 71 -12.87 -4.77 -5.73
C PHE A 71 -12.33 -6.19 -5.58
N SER A 72 -11.31 -6.37 -4.76
CA SER A 72 -10.62 -7.66 -4.62
C SER A 72 -11.28 -8.63 -3.64
N GLY A 73 -12.12 -8.13 -2.73
CA GLY A 73 -12.60 -8.90 -1.59
C GLY A 73 -11.55 -9.14 -0.50
N CYS A 74 -10.36 -8.52 -0.61
CA CYS A 74 -9.29 -8.63 0.39
C CYS A 74 -9.59 -7.76 1.61
N CYS A 75 -9.26 -8.26 2.79
CA CYS A 75 -9.36 -7.50 4.02
C CYS A 75 -8.25 -6.45 4.11
N VAL A 76 -8.59 -5.17 4.09
CA VAL A 76 -7.62 -4.06 4.28
C VAL A 76 -7.35 -3.74 5.75
N LYS A 77 -8.04 -4.41 6.66
CA LYS A 77 -7.87 -4.31 8.12
C LYS A 77 -7.90 -5.71 8.70
N GLY A 78 -7.07 -6.00 9.69
CA GLY A 78 -7.02 -7.32 10.32
C GLY A 78 -5.63 -7.93 10.29
N TYR A 79 -5.48 -9.12 10.86
CA TYR A 79 -4.17 -9.79 10.96
C TYR A 79 -3.58 -10.19 9.60
N LYS A 80 -4.41 -10.37 8.58
CA LYS A 80 -4.04 -10.89 7.25
C LYS A 80 -4.33 -9.88 6.13
N ALA A 81 -4.14 -8.60 6.39
CA ALA A 81 -4.51 -7.54 5.44
C ALA A 81 -3.46 -7.27 4.34
N CYS A 82 -2.50 -8.16 4.13
CA CYS A 82 -1.59 -8.07 2.99
C CYS A 82 -2.00 -9.08 1.91
N PRO A 83 -2.48 -8.62 0.73
CA PRO A 83 -2.92 -9.51 -0.33
C PRO A 83 -1.80 -10.37 -0.92
N ILE A 84 -0.57 -9.89 -0.85
CA ILE A 84 0.59 -10.58 -1.40
C ILE A 84 1.11 -11.66 -0.44
N CYS A 85 1.22 -11.32 0.85
CA CYS A 85 1.61 -12.30 1.87
C CYS A 85 0.48 -13.28 2.23
N GLY A 86 -0.77 -12.91 1.99
CA GLY A 86 -1.94 -13.72 2.31
C GLY A 86 -1.95 -14.20 3.77
N ASP A 87 -2.17 -15.50 3.94
CA ASP A 87 -2.19 -16.16 5.26
C ASP A 87 -0.82 -16.11 5.97
N ASN A 88 0.26 -15.86 5.24
CA ASN A 88 1.61 -15.71 5.75
C ASN A 88 1.93 -14.28 6.24
N THR A 89 0.94 -13.38 6.25
CA THR A 89 1.13 -12.04 6.81
C THR A 89 1.51 -12.12 8.28
N ASN A 90 2.64 -11.50 8.64
CA ASN A 90 3.12 -11.45 10.02
C ASN A 90 2.63 -10.17 10.68
N SER A 91 1.71 -10.30 11.60
CA SER A 91 1.10 -9.15 12.28
C SER A 91 0.86 -9.44 13.76
N ILE A 92 0.79 -8.38 14.55
CA ILE A 92 0.44 -8.41 15.97
C ILE A 92 -0.58 -7.31 16.26
N ARG A 93 -1.46 -7.57 17.22
CA ARG A 93 -2.40 -6.55 17.72
C ARG A 93 -1.85 -5.92 18.99
N LEU A 94 -1.76 -4.61 19.00
CA LEU A 94 -1.42 -3.84 20.18
C LEU A 94 -2.55 -3.92 21.21
N ARG A 95 -2.18 -4.20 22.46
CA ARG A 95 -3.15 -4.46 23.55
C ARG A 95 -3.97 -3.22 23.88
N HIS A 96 -3.34 -2.06 24.04
CA HIS A 96 -3.97 -0.80 24.47
C HIS A 96 -4.42 0.05 23.28
N GLY A 97 -3.57 0.16 22.25
CA GLY A 97 -3.90 0.90 21.03
C GLY A 97 -4.89 0.19 20.12
N LYS A 98 -5.16 -1.10 20.37
CA LYS A 98 -6.05 -1.98 19.58
C LYS A 98 -5.78 -1.94 18.07
N LYS A 99 -4.59 -1.48 17.68
CA LYS A 99 -4.12 -1.38 16.30
C LYS A 99 -3.37 -2.65 15.93
N ILE A 100 -3.50 -3.07 14.67
CA ILE A 100 -2.72 -4.18 14.13
C ILE A 100 -1.49 -3.61 13.45
N GLU A 101 -0.37 -4.22 13.70
CA GLU A 101 0.94 -3.87 13.19
C GLU A 101 1.52 -5.03 12.41
N TYR A 102 2.25 -4.68 11.33
CA TYR A 102 2.81 -5.64 10.40
C TYR A 102 4.33 -5.59 10.48
N LEU A 103 4.92 -6.65 10.98
CA LEU A 103 6.33 -6.73 11.33
C LEU A 103 7.03 -7.92 10.66
N GLY A 104 8.33 -8.03 10.91
CA GLY A 104 9.13 -9.18 10.48
C GLY A 104 9.65 -9.05 9.07
N HIS A 105 9.91 -7.83 8.62
CA HIS A 105 10.47 -7.54 7.29
C HIS A 105 11.84 -8.17 7.07
N ARG A 106 12.57 -8.52 8.15
CA ARG A 106 13.83 -9.27 8.05
C ARG A 106 13.72 -10.62 7.32
N ARG A 107 12.53 -11.19 7.22
CA ARG A 107 12.32 -12.45 6.46
C ARG A 107 12.50 -12.27 4.95
N PHE A 108 12.38 -11.04 4.45
CA PHE A 108 12.59 -10.70 3.04
C PHE A 108 14.07 -10.51 2.68
N LEU A 109 14.99 -10.44 3.65
CA LEU A 109 16.43 -10.47 3.40
C LEU A 109 16.88 -11.87 2.99
N ALA A 110 17.99 -11.99 2.27
CA ALA A 110 18.65 -13.25 1.97
C ALA A 110 18.90 -14.07 3.25
N ARG A 111 18.88 -15.41 3.17
CA ARG A 111 18.96 -16.29 4.34
C ARG A 111 20.26 -16.11 5.14
N ASP A 112 21.35 -15.82 4.46
CA ASP A 112 22.69 -15.61 4.99
C ASP A 112 22.93 -14.16 5.48
N HIS A 113 22.02 -13.23 5.16
CA HIS A 113 22.20 -11.82 5.46
C HIS A 113 22.46 -11.57 6.96
N PRO A 114 23.52 -10.79 7.32
CA PRO A 114 23.92 -10.59 8.72
C PRO A 114 22.81 -10.07 9.64
N TYR A 115 21.91 -9.24 9.11
CA TYR A 115 20.81 -8.66 9.88
C TYR A 115 19.77 -9.69 10.34
N ARG A 116 19.61 -10.81 9.65
CA ARG A 116 18.72 -11.89 10.11
C ARG A 116 19.20 -12.55 11.39
N ARG A 117 20.52 -12.56 11.62
CA ARG A 117 21.15 -13.17 12.79
C ARG A 117 21.15 -12.26 14.02
N GLN A 118 20.96 -10.95 13.82
CA GLN A 118 20.96 -10.00 14.93
C GLN A 118 19.78 -10.21 15.87
N LYS A 119 20.06 -10.38 17.17
CA LYS A 119 19.05 -10.60 18.21
C LYS A 119 18.87 -9.36 19.08
N LYS A 120 19.99 -8.76 19.55
CA LYS A 120 20.00 -7.71 20.57
C LYS A 120 19.40 -6.38 20.08
N SER A 121 19.50 -6.09 18.79
CA SER A 121 19.01 -4.85 18.18
C SER A 121 17.49 -4.80 17.99
N PHE A 122 16.78 -5.89 18.26
CA PHE A 122 15.35 -6.02 18.01
C PHE A 122 14.59 -6.43 19.26
N ASN A 123 13.39 -5.91 19.32
CA ASN A 123 12.43 -6.28 20.32
C ASN A 123 12.10 -7.78 20.22
N GLY A 124 12.01 -8.46 21.36
CA GLY A 124 11.76 -9.90 21.42
C GLY A 124 13.01 -10.79 21.30
N LYS A 125 14.21 -10.25 21.08
CA LYS A 125 15.51 -10.97 21.11
C LYS A 125 15.55 -12.30 20.33
N LYS A 126 14.74 -12.45 19.26
CA LYS A 126 14.62 -13.69 18.48
C LYS A 126 15.27 -13.55 17.10
N LYS A 127 15.91 -14.62 16.62
CA LYS A 127 16.31 -14.73 15.20
C LYS A 127 15.04 -14.87 14.36
N LYS A 128 15.03 -14.26 13.16
CA LYS A 128 13.94 -14.47 12.18
C LYS A 128 14.39 -15.49 11.14
N LEU A 129 13.84 -16.70 11.23
CA LEU A 129 14.19 -17.82 10.36
C LEU A 129 13.18 -18.05 9.23
N GLY A 130 12.04 -17.35 9.26
CA GLY A 130 10.97 -17.49 8.25
C GLY A 130 11.45 -17.17 6.83
N THR A 131 10.82 -17.82 5.85
CA THR A 131 11.05 -17.58 4.42
C THR A 131 10.20 -16.42 3.92
N ILE A 132 10.59 -15.88 2.76
CA ILE A 132 9.76 -14.93 2.00
C ILE A 132 8.46 -15.66 1.64
N PRO A 133 7.29 -15.06 1.89
CA PRO A 133 6.03 -15.63 1.42
C PRO A 133 6.01 -15.70 -0.10
N GLU A 134 5.62 -16.84 -0.62
CA GLU A 134 5.32 -16.97 -2.04
C GLU A 134 4.04 -16.20 -2.33
N PRO A 135 4.07 -15.31 -3.32
CA PRO A 135 2.90 -14.56 -3.70
C PRO A 135 1.89 -15.45 -4.40
N LEU A 136 0.63 -15.23 -4.07
CA LEU A 136 -0.47 -16.00 -4.64
C LEU A 136 -0.76 -15.54 -6.08
N PHE A 137 -1.07 -16.51 -6.94
CA PHE A 137 -1.63 -16.27 -8.26
C PHE A 137 -3.16 -16.13 -8.18
N GLY A 138 -3.77 -15.57 -9.24
CA GLY A 138 -5.22 -15.44 -9.32
C GLY A 138 -5.93 -16.78 -9.17
N GLU A 139 -5.41 -17.84 -9.80
CA GLU A 139 -5.94 -19.19 -9.69
C GLU A 139 -5.89 -19.71 -8.24
N ASP A 140 -4.78 -19.50 -7.51
CA ASP A 140 -4.67 -19.92 -6.10
C ASP A 140 -5.73 -19.25 -5.23
N VAL A 141 -5.96 -17.95 -5.45
CA VAL A 141 -6.99 -17.20 -4.73
C VAL A 141 -8.38 -17.68 -5.10
N TYR A 142 -8.64 -17.90 -6.39
CA TYR A 142 -9.92 -18.40 -6.87
C TYR A 142 -10.22 -19.79 -6.29
N LEU A 143 -9.30 -20.73 -6.35
CA LEU A 143 -9.45 -22.10 -5.82
C LEU A 143 -9.71 -22.08 -4.30
N LYS A 144 -9.07 -21.19 -3.57
CA LYS A 144 -9.32 -21.01 -2.13
C LYS A 144 -10.71 -20.48 -1.83
N LEU A 145 -11.23 -19.59 -2.68
CA LEU A 145 -12.44 -18.83 -2.38
C LEU A 145 -13.71 -19.40 -3.02
N LYS A 146 -13.61 -20.11 -4.16
CA LYS A 146 -14.78 -20.60 -4.92
C LYS A 146 -15.73 -21.48 -4.10
N ASN A 147 -15.21 -22.23 -3.14
CA ASN A 147 -16.00 -23.15 -2.30
C ASN A 147 -16.41 -22.53 -0.96
N LEU A 148 -15.98 -21.30 -0.65
CA LEU A 148 -16.33 -20.64 0.59
C LEU A 148 -17.75 -20.03 0.48
N LYS A 149 -18.64 -20.44 1.36
CA LYS A 149 -19.95 -19.81 1.51
C LYS A 149 -19.76 -18.50 2.25
N PHE A 150 -19.79 -17.40 1.52
CA PHE A 150 -19.75 -16.05 2.11
C PHE A 150 -21.18 -15.68 2.54
N SER A 151 -21.43 -15.60 3.85
CA SER A 151 -22.74 -15.18 4.35
C SER A 151 -22.90 -13.68 4.15
N LYS A 152 -23.92 -13.27 3.39
CA LYS A 152 -24.32 -11.85 3.22
C LYS A 152 -25.02 -11.29 4.46
N GLU A 153 -25.27 -12.10 5.47
CA GLU A 153 -26.00 -11.68 6.67
C GLU A 153 -25.15 -10.79 7.59
N LYS A 154 -25.40 -9.49 7.47
CA LYS A 154 -24.83 -8.44 8.34
C LYS A 154 -25.33 -8.47 9.80
N LYS A 155 -26.15 -9.44 10.18
CA LYS A 155 -26.92 -9.33 11.45
C LYS A 155 -26.94 -10.59 12.28
N ILE A 156 -25.82 -11.20 12.66
CA ILE A 156 -25.86 -12.07 13.86
C ILE A 156 -24.43 -12.20 14.42
N HIS A 157 -24.26 -11.76 15.66
CA HIS A 157 -23.07 -11.90 16.52
C HIS A 157 -21.82 -11.10 16.18
N LYS A 158 -21.85 -9.81 16.49
CA LYS A 158 -20.68 -8.90 16.53
C LYS A 158 -19.45 -9.50 17.25
N ASN A 159 -19.62 -10.39 18.20
CA ASN A 159 -18.51 -10.94 18.99
C ASN A 159 -17.90 -12.25 18.44
N ARG A 160 -18.64 -13.06 17.67
CA ARG A 160 -18.08 -14.29 17.05
C ARG A 160 -17.49 -14.06 15.66
N LEU A 161 -18.04 -13.12 14.89
CA LEU A 161 -17.55 -12.78 13.56
C LEU A 161 -16.27 -11.92 13.59
N MET A 162 -16.07 -11.09 14.63
CA MET A 162 -14.80 -10.36 14.79
C MET A 162 -13.60 -11.30 14.89
N ASN A 163 -13.71 -12.43 15.58
CA ASN A 163 -12.60 -13.38 15.71
C ASN A 163 -12.32 -14.18 14.42
N ARG A 164 -13.29 -14.30 13.52
CA ARG A 164 -13.14 -15.05 12.27
C ARG A 164 -12.65 -14.17 11.12
N SER A 165 -13.13 -12.92 11.02
CA SER A 165 -12.69 -11.96 10.00
C SER A 165 -11.27 -11.44 10.24
N GLU A 166 -10.77 -11.46 11.48
CA GLU A 166 -9.43 -11.00 11.82
C GLU A 166 -8.31 -11.90 11.27
N ASN A 167 -8.60 -13.17 10.97
CA ASN A 167 -7.62 -14.17 10.54
C ASN A 167 -7.74 -14.59 9.07
N ILE A 168 -8.62 -13.97 8.31
CA ILE A 168 -8.86 -14.29 6.89
C ILE A 168 -8.34 -13.14 6.04
N CYS A 169 -7.59 -13.47 4.97
CA CYS A 169 -7.08 -12.47 4.03
C CYS A 169 -8.19 -11.97 3.09
N TRP A 170 -9.07 -12.85 2.63
CA TRP A 170 -10.18 -12.51 1.75
C TRP A 170 -11.52 -12.85 2.41
N ASN A 171 -12.48 -11.94 2.34
CA ASN A 171 -13.82 -12.10 2.89
C ASN A 171 -14.89 -12.39 1.82
N ARG A 172 -14.55 -12.28 0.55
CA ARG A 172 -15.41 -12.60 -0.59
C ARG A 172 -14.57 -12.85 -1.85
N LEU A 173 -15.21 -13.47 -2.86
CA LEU A 173 -14.65 -13.59 -4.19
C LEU A 173 -14.81 -12.26 -4.93
N SER A 174 -13.80 -11.81 -5.67
CA SER A 174 -13.89 -10.65 -6.54
C SER A 174 -14.83 -10.94 -7.73
N SER A 175 -15.66 -9.97 -8.09
CA SER A 175 -16.52 -10.08 -9.27
C SER A 175 -15.73 -10.21 -10.58
N PHE A 176 -14.49 -9.73 -10.62
CA PHE A 176 -13.61 -9.87 -11.78
C PHE A 176 -13.24 -11.33 -12.10
N PHE A 177 -13.39 -12.27 -11.16
CA PHE A 177 -13.21 -13.70 -11.46
C PHE A 177 -14.28 -14.28 -12.38
N GLU A 178 -15.31 -13.52 -12.71
CA GLU A 178 -16.25 -13.86 -13.78
C GLU A 178 -15.65 -13.70 -15.17
N LEU A 179 -14.58 -12.93 -15.33
CA LEU A 179 -13.79 -12.86 -16.57
C LEU A 179 -12.93 -14.10 -16.68
N SER A 180 -13.09 -14.89 -17.75
CA SER A 180 -12.44 -16.20 -17.91
C SER A 180 -10.92 -16.13 -17.80
N TYR A 181 -10.32 -15.10 -18.35
CA TYR A 181 -8.88 -14.85 -18.37
C TYR A 181 -8.31 -14.26 -17.07
N TRP A 182 -9.15 -13.79 -16.12
CA TRP A 182 -8.68 -13.11 -14.90
C TRP A 182 -7.93 -14.05 -13.94
N LYS A 183 -8.22 -15.35 -13.99
CA LYS A 183 -7.58 -16.37 -13.18
C LYS A 183 -6.11 -16.57 -13.55
N ASP A 184 -5.79 -16.42 -14.82
CA ASP A 184 -4.44 -16.60 -15.37
C ASP A 184 -3.54 -15.38 -15.11
N LEU A 185 -4.15 -14.26 -14.72
CA LEU A 185 -3.41 -13.07 -14.32
C LEU A 185 -2.99 -13.18 -12.85
N HIS A 186 -1.83 -12.64 -12.53
CA HIS A 186 -1.51 -12.34 -11.13
C HIS A 186 -2.62 -11.46 -10.55
N VAL A 187 -2.94 -11.61 -9.25
CA VAL A 187 -3.92 -10.73 -8.59
C VAL A 187 -3.39 -9.29 -8.65
N ARG A 188 -3.73 -8.59 -9.72
CA ARG A 188 -3.17 -7.29 -10.08
C ARG A 188 -4.14 -6.17 -9.78
N HIS A 189 -4.34 -5.94 -8.51
CA HIS A 189 -4.94 -4.71 -8.08
C HIS A 189 -3.83 -3.79 -7.60
N CYS A 190 -3.34 -2.90 -8.45
CA CYS A 190 -2.41 -1.87 -8.03
C CYS A 190 -3.11 -0.95 -7.04
N THR A 191 -2.52 -0.78 -5.86
CA THR A 191 -3.00 0.17 -4.87
C THR A 191 -2.19 1.45 -4.96
N LEU A 192 -2.87 2.57 -5.02
CA LEU A 192 -2.25 3.85 -4.71
C LEU A 192 -1.94 3.85 -3.22
N LEU A 193 -0.67 3.88 -2.87
CA LEU A 193 -0.23 4.00 -1.48
C LEU A 193 -0.65 5.37 -0.96
N ASP A 194 -1.68 5.37 -0.12
CA ASP A 194 -2.00 6.53 0.69
C ASP A 194 -0.96 6.60 1.81
N ILE A 195 -0.05 7.57 1.71
CA ILE A 195 1.02 7.75 2.68
C ILE A 195 0.37 8.23 3.98
N PRO A 196 0.43 7.43 5.04
CA PRO A 196 -0.32 7.74 6.24
C PRO A 196 0.32 8.89 7.02
N GLY A 197 -0.15 10.10 6.80
CA GLY A 197 0.09 11.22 7.71
C GLY A 197 -0.68 11.13 9.04
N LYS A 198 -1.34 10.00 9.30
CA LYS A 198 -2.26 9.80 10.43
C LYS A 198 -1.77 8.80 11.47
N SER A 199 -0.48 8.72 11.72
CA SER A 199 0.02 8.01 12.89
C SER A 199 -0.30 8.82 14.14
N LYS A 200 -1.42 8.51 14.78
CA LYS A 200 -1.74 9.03 16.11
C LYS A 200 -0.96 8.21 17.14
N ASP A 201 0.22 8.65 17.50
CA ASP A 201 0.94 8.18 18.67
C ASP A 201 0.25 8.70 19.94
N GLY A 202 -0.91 8.12 20.24
CA GLY A 202 -1.65 8.41 21.45
C GLY A 202 -1.02 7.74 22.68
N LEU A 203 -1.46 8.15 23.88
CA LEU A 203 -1.04 7.56 25.16
C LEU A 203 -1.14 6.04 25.18
N ASN A 204 -2.13 5.47 24.50
CA ASN A 204 -2.33 4.01 24.43
C ASN A 204 -1.21 3.31 23.64
N ALA A 205 -0.73 3.89 22.54
CA ALA A 205 0.40 3.33 21.79
C ALA A 205 1.68 3.35 22.61
N ARG A 206 1.89 4.38 23.43
CA ARG A 206 3.03 4.45 24.36
C ARG A 206 2.95 3.40 25.46
N ARG A 207 1.76 3.12 26.02
CA ARG A 207 1.55 2.04 26.99
C ARG A 207 1.87 0.68 26.37
N ASP A 208 1.42 0.42 25.13
CA ASP A 208 1.76 -0.81 24.42
C ASP A 208 3.26 -0.97 24.23
N LEU A 209 4.00 0.10 23.95
CA LEU A 209 5.45 0.06 23.81
C LEU A 209 6.14 -0.34 25.14
N VAL A 210 5.65 0.18 26.25
CA VAL A 210 6.16 -0.16 27.59
C VAL A 210 5.86 -1.62 27.94
N ASP A 211 4.61 -2.06 27.76
CA ASP A 211 4.17 -3.42 28.09
C ASP A 211 4.88 -4.49 27.25
N LEU A 212 5.13 -4.21 26.00
CA LEU A 212 5.85 -5.10 25.11
C LEU A 212 7.38 -5.02 25.30
N LYS A 213 7.87 -4.18 26.23
CA LYS A 213 9.30 -3.89 26.45
C LYS A 213 9.99 -3.48 25.15
N LEU A 214 9.30 -2.71 24.31
CA LEU A 214 9.78 -2.27 23.02
C LEU A 214 10.47 -0.91 23.19
N ARG A 215 11.67 -0.78 22.64
CA ARG A 215 12.36 0.51 22.58
C ARG A 215 11.78 1.32 21.43
N SER A 216 11.44 2.57 21.71
CA SER A 216 11.27 3.60 20.70
C SER A 216 12.41 4.60 20.85
N GLU A 217 13.33 4.61 19.91
CA GLU A 217 14.40 5.63 19.88
C GLU A 217 13.88 6.94 19.29
N LEU A 218 12.68 6.92 18.69
CA LEU A 218 12.07 8.06 18.04
C LEU A 218 10.87 8.59 18.81
N SER A 219 11.11 9.51 19.70
CA SER A 219 10.11 10.39 20.28
C SER A 219 10.50 11.82 19.93
N LEU A 220 9.93 12.37 18.85
CA LEU A 220 10.12 13.78 18.52
C LEU A 220 9.56 14.66 19.63
N LEU A 221 10.42 15.45 20.25
CA LEU A 221 10.04 16.49 21.19
C LEU A 221 9.20 17.56 20.47
N VAL A 222 8.40 18.31 21.22
CA VAL A 222 7.58 19.40 20.67
C VAL A 222 8.45 20.40 19.91
N GLU A 223 9.63 20.73 20.44
CA GLU A 223 10.58 21.64 19.79
C GLU A 223 11.17 21.09 18.50
N GLU A 224 11.45 19.80 18.44
CA GLU A 224 11.92 19.14 17.23
C GLU A 224 10.85 19.16 16.12
N LYS A 225 9.59 18.89 16.46
CA LYS A 225 8.45 19.03 15.52
C LYS A 225 8.34 20.46 15.03
N ARG A 226 8.46 21.44 15.93
CA ARG A 226 8.42 22.86 15.59
C ARG A 226 9.57 23.24 14.65
N CYS A 227 10.77 22.71 14.88
CA CYS A 227 11.93 22.94 14.02
C CYS A 227 11.72 22.40 12.59
N VAL A 228 11.22 21.16 12.45
CA VAL A 228 10.87 20.57 11.15
C VAL A 228 9.85 21.42 10.42
N LEU A 229 8.76 21.80 11.10
CA LEU A 229 7.70 22.61 10.51
C LEU A 229 8.19 24.03 10.14
N LYS A 230 9.00 24.68 10.98
CA LYS A 230 9.63 25.96 10.64
C LYS A 230 10.52 25.84 9.41
N THR A 231 11.26 24.73 9.26
CA THR A 231 12.07 24.50 8.06
C THR A 231 11.18 24.38 6.83
N LEU A 232 10.13 23.56 6.88
CA LEU A 232 9.16 23.40 5.78
C LEU A 232 8.48 24.73 5.42
N SER A 233 8.12 25.58 6.40
CA SER A 233 7.50 26.88 6.16
C SER A 233 8.43 27.89 5.49
N ARG A 234 9.75 27.68 5.51
CA ARG A 234 10.76 28.54 4.90
C ARG A 234 11.21 28.09 3.52
N ILE A 235 10.97 26.85 3.15
CA ILE A 235 11.36 26.32 1.84
C ILE A 235 10.52 27.01 0.77
N LYS A 236 11.20 27.65 -0.19
CA LYS A 236 10.58 28.20 -1.39
C LYS A 236 10.64 27.14 -2.49
N VAL A 237 9.50 26.80 -3.04
CA VAL A 237 9.38 25.90 -4.19
C VAL A 237 9.09 26.74 -5.42
N LEU A 238 9.64 26.37 -6.57
CA LEU A 238 9.40 27.05 -7.84
C LEU A 238 7.91 27.02 -8.19
N GLU A 239 7.42 28.10 -8.77
CA GLU A 239 6.03 28.22 -9.21
C GLU A 239 5.70 27.13 -10.25
N GLY A 240 4.56 26.46 -10.10
CA GLY A 240 4.14 25.34 -10.95
C GLY A 240 4.73 23.99 -10.61
N TYR A 241 5.69 23.91 -9.67
CA TYR A 241 6.34 22.63 -9.30
C TYR A 241 5.53 21.81 -8.30
N SER A 242 4.90 22.46 -7.33
CA SER A 242 3.99 21.82 -6.36
C SER A 242 3.07 22.89 -5.74
N SER A 243 2.07 22.45 -4.97
CA SER A 243 1.36 23.34 -4.06
C SER A 243 2.36 24.03 -3.13
N ASN A 244 2.05 25.27 -2.76
CA ASN A 244 2.91 26.01 -1.83
C ASN A 244 2.82 25.42 -0.42
N ILE A 245 3.67 24.43 -0.13
CA ILE A 245 3.69 23.68 1.14
C ILE A 245 3.83 24.63 2.35
N ARG A 246 4.44 25.80 2.18
CA ARG A 246 4.52 26.82 3.25
C ARG A 246 3.17 27.17 3.82
N ASN A 247 2.16 27.30 2.96
CA ASN A 247 0.80 27.70 3.36
C ASN A 247 0.05 26.57 4.07
N LEU A 248 0.54 25.33 3.96
CA LEU A 248 -0.06 24.16 4.60
C LEU A 248 0.51 23.91 6.01
N VAL A 249 1.59 24.63 6.39
CA VAL A 249 2.29 24.43 7.66
C VAL A 249 1.67 25.28 8.74
N SER A 250 1.11 24.67 9.78
CA SER A 250 0.77 25.33 11.04
C SER A 250 1.84 25.03 12.09
N VAL A 251 2.67 26.02 12.39
CA VAL A 251 3.72 25.92 13.42
C VAL A 251 3.12 25.98 14.82
N THR A 252 1.99 26.65 14.99
CA THR A 252 1.25 26.75 16.26
C THR A 252 0.61 25.42 16.64
N ASP A 253 -0.11 24.79 15.70
CA ASP A 253 -0.80 23.53 15.92
C ASP A 253 0.11 22.30 15.74
N LEU A 254 1.36 22.50 15.34
CA LEU A 254 2.33 21.44 15.03
C LEU A 254 1.83 20.40 14.03
N LYS A 255 1.20 20.87 12.95
CA LYS A 255 0.62 20.00 11.90
C LYS A 255 0.75 20.58 10.50
N LEU A 256 0.57 19.71 9.51
CA LEU A 256 0.34 20.08 8.12
C LEU A 256 -1.16 19.96 7.83
N ASN A 257 -1.74 21.04 7.31
CA ASN A 257 -3.17 21.14 7.00
C ASN A 257 -3.40 20.88 5.52
N SER A 258 -4.52 20.23 5.19
CA SER A 258 -5.05 20.14 3.83
C SER A 258 -4.05 19.70 2.75
N LEU A 259 -3.12 18.79 3.09
CA LEU A 259 -2.26 18.14 2.10
C LEU A 259 -3.10 17.40 1.08
N LYS A 260 -2.87 17.68 -0.19
CA LYS A 260 -3.46 16.98 -1.32
C LYS A 260 -2.57 15.82 -1.76
N SER A 261 -3.12 14.83 -2.46
CA SER A 261 -2.38 13.64 -2.90
C SER A 261 -1.13 13.98 -3.73
N HIS A 262 -1.18 15.07 -4.54
CA HIS A 262 -0.03 15.50 -5.34
C HIS A 262 1.07 16.22 -4.54
N ASP A 263 0.78 16.69 -3.33
CA ASP A 263 1.79 17.32 -2.46
C ASP A 263 2.65 16.29 -1.74
N CYS A 264 2.09 15.11 -1.49
CA CYS A 264 2.76 14.04 -0.75
C CYS A 264 4.05 13.55 -1.43
N PRO A 265 4.09 13.30 -2.75
CA PRO A 265 5.31 12.91 -3.44
C PRO A 265 6.43 13.95 -3.29
N VAL A 266 6.13 15.22 -3.52
CA VAL A 266 7.12 16.30 -3.40
C VAL A 266 7.63 16.43 -1.96
N LEU A 267 6.71 16.37 -0.99
CA LEU A 267 7.07 16.42 0.42
C LEU A 267 8.01 15.29 0.79
N ILE A 268 7.67 14.04 0.45
CA ILE A 268 8.45 12.87 0.86
C ILE A 268 9.74 12.75 0.08
N GLN A 269 9.68 12.88 -1.23
CA GLN A 269 10.84 12.62 -2.08
C GLN A 269 11.91 13.69 -1.96
N GLN A 270 11.53 14.94 -1.64
CA GLN A 270 12.44 16.08 -1.75
C GLN A 270 12.54 16.92 -0.49
N LEU A 271 11.42 17.35 0.08
CA LEU A 271 11.43 18.36 1.15
C LEU A 271 11.68 17.77 2.53
N PHE A 272 11.13 16.59 2.80
CA PHE A 272 11.24 15.96 4.12
C PHE A 272 12.68 15.60 4.51
N PRO A 273 13.53 15.05 3.62
CA PRO A 273 14.94 14.83 3.93
C PRO A 273 15.68 16.09 4.35
N ILE A 274 15.35 17.24 3.73
CA ILE A 274 15.92 18.54 4.06
C ILE A 274 15.43 19.02 5.43
N ALA A 275 14.13 18.90 5.68
CA ALA A 275 13.51 19.37 6.90
C ALA A 275 13.98 18.66 8.17
N ILE A 276 14.34 17.37 8.08
CA ILE A 276 14.79 16.56 9.20
C ILE A 276 16.32 16.64 9.44
N ARG A 277 17.07 17.32 8.55
CA ARG A 277 18.53 17.27 8.51
C ARG A 277 19.19 17.66 9.84
N SER A 278 18.69 18.66 10.52
CA SER A 278 19.25 19.21 11.76
C SER A 278 18.58 18.71 13.04
N VAL A 279 17.49 17.91 12.90
CA VAL A 279 16.63 17.59 14.04
C VAL A 279 16.84 16.15 14.52
N LEU A 280 16.88 15.21 13.60
CA LEU A 280 16.91 13.78 13.94
C LEU A 280 18.35 13.23 14.08
N PRO A 281 18.56 12.21 14.91
CA PRO A 281 19.83 11.48 14.97
C PRO A 281 20.25 10.93 13.60
N LYS A 282 21.57 10.89 13.34
CA LYS A 282 22.12 10.51 12.03
C LYS A 282 21.60 9.17 11.50
N HIS A 283 21.48 8.16 12.34
CA HIS A 283 21.03 6.82 11.94
C HIS A 283 19.53 6.78 11.59
N VAL A 284 18.70 7.58 12.28
CA VAL A 284 17.26 7.72 11.98
C VAL A 284 17.05 8.48 10.67
N ARG A 285 17.77 9.60 10.51
CA ARG A 285 17.75 10.36 9.24
C ARG A 285 18.14 9.49 8.06
N TYR A 286 19.19 8.67 8.24
CA TYR A 286 19.64 7.75 7.20
C TYR A 286 18.54 6.80 6.78
N ALA A 287 17.82 6.19 7.73
CA ALA A 287 16.71 5.29 7.42
C ALA A 287 15.56 6.00 6.66
N ILE A 288 15.19 7.21 7.11
CA ILE A 288 14.15 8.01 6.45
C ILE A 288 14.60 8.43 5.04
N THR A 289 15.83 8.91 4.90
CA THR A 289 16.35 9.35 3.59
C THR A 289 16.38 8.20 2.59
N ARG A 290 16.71 6.98 3.01
CA ARG A 290 16.61 5.79 2.15
C ARG A 290 15.20 5.55 1.64
N LEU A 291 14.18 5.70 2.52
CA LEU A 291 12.78 5.57 2.08
C LEU A 291 12.39 6.66 1.08
N CYS A 292 12.85 7.88 1.31
CA CYS A 292 12.61 9.00 0.40
C CYS A 292 13.25 8.76 -0.98
N ILE A 293 14.50 8.27 -1.01
CA ILE A 293 15.21 7.90 -2.25
C ILE A 293 14.47 6.76 -2.95
N PHE A 294 14.02 5.74 -2.21
CA PHE A 294 13.24 4.64 -2.75
C PHE A 294 12.00 5.14 -3.49
N PHE A 295 11.17 5.97 -2.85
CA PHE A 295 9.98 6.53 -3.49
C PHE A 295 10.32 7.43 -4.69
N ASN A 296 11.40 8.22 -4.59
CA ASN A 296 11.85 9.03 -5.73
C ASN A 296 12.22 8.14 -6.93
N SER A 297 12.92 7.03 -6.70
CA SER A 297 13.34 6.09 -7.75
C SER A 297 12.15 5.36 -8.38
N VAL A 298 11.24 4.81 -7.55
CA VAL A 298 10.08 4.04 -8.04
C VAL A 298 9.06 4.91 -8.77
N CYS A 299 8.94 6.17 -8.40
CA CYS A 299 8.01 7.12 -9.04
C CYS A 299 8.58 7.83 -10.27
N ASN A 300 9.77 7.48 -10.72
CA ASN A 300 10.34 8.03 -11.94
C ASN A 300 9.55 7.60 -13.19
N LYS A 301 9.47 8.50 -14.18
CA LYS A 301 8.78 8.24 -15.45
C LYS A 301 9.43 7.11 -16.27
N VAL A 302 10.72 6.93 -16.12
CA VAL A 302 11.50 5.89 -16.78
C VAL A 302 12.21 5.11 -15.67
N LEU A 303 12.00 3.80 -15.67
CA LEU A 303 12.61 2.88 -14.72
C LEU A 303 13.61 1.98 -15.46
N ASP A 304 14.82 1.90 -14.92
CA ASP A 304 15.82 0.95 -15.36
C ASP A 304 15.55 -0.40 -14.68
N VAL A 305 15.27 -1.43 -15.49
CA VAL A 305 14.95 -2.77 -15.00
C VAL A 305 16.09 -3.36 -14.16
N GLN A 306 17.35 -3.07 -14.52
CA GLN A 306 18.52 -3.57 -13.78
C GLN A 306 18.65 -2.94 -12.40
N GLN A 307 18.12 -1.72 -12.22
CA GLN A 307 18.11 -1.05 -10.92
C GLN A 307 16.97 -1.53 -10.00
N LEU A 308 15.92 -2.17 -10.55
CA LEU A 308 14.79 -2.64 -9.77
C LEU A 308 15.18 -3.72 -8.74
N ASP A 309 16.09 -4.63 -9.09
CA ASP A 309 16.55 -5.67 -8.15
C ASP A 309 17.25 -5.05 -6.95
N LYS A 310 18.11 -4.06 -7.20
CA LYS A 310 18.78 -3.31 -6.14
C LYS A 310 17.81 -2.51 -5.29
N LEU A 311 16.78 -1.91 -5.89
CA LEU A 311 15.73 -1.20 -5.15
C LEU A 311 14.91 -2.14 -4.26
N GLU A 312 14.68 -3.38 -4.72
CA GLU A 312 14.00 -4.41 -3.92
C GLU A 312 14.81 -4.79 -2.68
N GLU A 313 16.11 -4.99 -2.82
CA GLU A 313 17.00 -5.22 -1.67
C GLU A 313 17.06 -4.00 -0.75
N ASP A 314 17.20 -2.81 -1.30
CA ASP A 314 17.31 -1.55 -0.58
C ASP A 314 16.08 -1.24 0.27
N ILE A 315 14.86 -1.51 -0.22
CA ILE A 315 13.64 -1.29 0.57
C ILE A 315 13.55 -2.27 1.75
N VAL A 316 13.95 -3.52 1.56
CA VAL A 316 13.97 -4.51 2.65
C VAL A 316 14.93 -4.07 3.75
N VAL A 317 16.13 -3.60 3.39
CA VAL A 317 17.10 -3.05 4.35
C VAL A 317 16.54 -1.81 5.05
N THR A 318 15.84 -0.96 4.33
CA THR A 318 15.22 0.24 4.88
C THR A 318 14.15 -0.09 5.92
N LEU A 319 13.26 -1.05 5.63
CA LEU A 319 12.24 -1.51 6.57
C LEU A 319 12.85 -2.20 7.80
N TYR A 320 13.97 -2.91 7.60
CA TYR A 320 14.74 -3.44 8.71
C TYR A 320 15.26 -2.33 9.64
N LEU A 321 15.81 -1.24 9.09
CA LEU A 321 16.28 -0.10 9.87
C LEU A 321 15.11 0.57 10.60
N PHE A 322 13.94 0.63 9.99
CA PHE A 322 12.75 1.11 10.66
C PHE A 322 12.32 0.20 11.81
N GLU A 323 12.30 -1.12 11.65
CA GLU A 323 12.03 -2.06 12.75
C GLU A 323 13.01 -1.90 13.91
N LYS A 324 14.23 -1.40 13.64
CA LYS A 324 15.25 -1.15 14.66
C LYS A 324 15.04 0.16 15.41
N TYR A 325 14.63 1.24 14.72
CA TYR A 325 14.64 2.59 15.26
C TYR A 325 13.24 3.17 15.54
N PHE A 326 12.20 2.67 14.87
CA PHE A 326 10.86 3.22 14.98
C PHE A 326 9.97 2.40 15.92
N PRO A 327 8.98 3.06 16.56
CA PRO A 327 8.01 2.35 17.38
C PRO A 327 7.18 1.40 16.52
N HIS A 328 6.69 0.34 17.13
CA HIS A 328 5.87 -0.66 16.45
C HIS A 328 4.59 -0.06 15.84
N SER A 329 4.01 0.95 16.47
CA SER A 329 2.82 1.65 15.97
C SER A 329 3.00 2.29 14.58
N PHE A 330 4.24 2.45 14.13
CA PHE A 330 4.58 2.93 12.80
C PHE A 330 4.25 1.92 11.69
N PHE A 331 4.30 0.60 11.98
CA PHE A 331 4.18 -0.44 10.96
C PHE A 331 2.72 -0.76 10.62
N THR A 332 2.11 0.13 9.87
CA THR A 332 0.79 -0.08 9.27
C THR A 332 0.88 -1.01 8.07
N THR A 333 -0.28 -1.44 7.55
CA THR A 333 -0.34 -2.19 6.28
C THR A 333 0.37 -1.45 5.16
N MET A 334 0.25 -0.11 5.09
CA MET A 334 0.89 0.73 4.07
C MET A 334 2.41 0.61 4.10
N ILE A 335 3.01 0.69 5.29
CA ILE A 335 4.46 0.51 5.46
C ILE A 335 4.87 -0.92 5.08
N HIS A 336 4.07 -1.91 5.44
CA HIS A 336 4.34 -3.29 5.05
C HIS A 336 4.28 -3.49 3.53
N LEU A 337 3.30 -2.90 2.86
CA LEU A 337 3.14 -3.04 1.41
C LEU A 337 4.32 -2.46 0.62
N THR A 338 5.10 -1.54 1.20
CA THR A 338 6.27 -1.00 0.50
C THR A 338 7.30 -2.07 0.10
N VAL A 339 7.36 -3.20 0.84
CA VAL A 339 8.27 -4.31 0.50
C VAL A 339 7.88 -5.00 -0.82
N HIS A 340 6.64 -4.84 -1.26
CA HIS A 340 6.10 -5.50 -2.45
C HIS A 340 6.06 -4.58 -3.68
N ILE A 341 6.25 -3.25 -3.52
CA ILE A 341 6.09 -2.27 -4.59
C ILE A 341 6.97 -2.59 -5.81
N VAL A 342 8.25 -2.91 -5.59
CA VAL A 342 9.18 -3.15 -6.71
C VAL A 342 8.72 -4.33 -7.55
N ARG A 343 8.24 -5.38 -6.90
CA ARG A 343 7.67 -6.53 -7.58
C ARG A 343 6.44 -6.15 -8.40
N GLU A 344 5.53 -5.37 -7.82
CA GLU A 344 4.34 -4.87 -8.52
C GLU A 344 4.76 -4.04 -9.75
N VAL A 345 5.77 -3.19 -9.60
CA VAL A 345 6.33 -2.41 -10.72
C VAL A 345 6.89 -3.33 -11.81
N LYS A 346 7.67 -4.36 -11.45
CA LYS A 346 8.19 -5.34 -12.42
C LYS A 346 7.06 -6.04 -13.18
N LEU A 347 5.99 -6.42 -12.48
CA LEU A 347 4.85 -7.10 -13.10
C LEU A 347 4.01 -6.18 -13.99
N CYS A 348 3.82 -4.92 -13.59
CA CYS A 348 3.05 -3.94 -14.36
C CYS A 348 3.83 -3.37 -15.55
N SER A 349 5.15 -3.15 -15.44
CA SER A 349 5.96 -2.58 -16.53
C SER A 349 6.27 -3.57 -17.63
N LEU A 350 6.24 -4.87 -17.40
CA LEU A 350 6.37 -5.88 -18.45
C LEU A 350 5.25 -5.84 -19.51
N ILE A 351 4.21 -5.05 -19.26
CA ILE A 351 3.08 -4.88 -20.18
C ILE A 351 3.26 -3.64 -21.08
N TYR A 352 4.22 -2.76 -20.75
CA TYR A 352 4.55 -1.58 -21.57
C TYR A 352 5.74 -1.77 -22.52
N LEU A 353 6.35 -2.96 -22.53
CA LEU A 353 7.35 -3.40 -23.49
C LEU A 353 6.71 -4.33 -24.52
#